data_09c5539854924c45b4b1f959546b1298
#
_entry.id   09c5539854924c45b4b1f959546b1298
#
_cell.length_a   1.000
_cell.length_b   1.000
_cell.length_c   1.000
_cell.angle_alpha   90.00
_cell.angle_beta   90.00
_cell.angle_gamma   90.00
#
_symmetry.space_group_name_H-M   'P 1'
#
loop_
_entity.id
_entity.type
_entity.pdbx_description
1 polymer ?
#
loop_
_entity_poly.entity_id
_entity_poly.type
_entity_poly.pdbx_seq_one_letter_code
_entity_poly.pdbx_strand_id
1 'polypeptide(L)'
;TMEQAKAAGATALFSEKYGDVVRVVNMGGKSVELCGGTHVDNTAKIGPFRITGESSVASGVRRVEAITGKAYLHEMEAVNRRLYAAAEVLHAKPVDILAKARSFTAELKEARQNVERMKEKILHSDVDRFLYASKNIGGIKVITTTRTDLEAGDLRKLGDFLRDKEPKIVGVLASVNEGKVTLLAVCGKEAVASGVKAGDIIKAIAPICGGKGGGKPDSAMGGGTEVSKVDDALAAVDDLILSKLG
;
A
#
# COMPACT_ATOMS: atom_id res chain seq x y z
N THR A 1 19.28 50.17 -36.13
CA THR A 1 19.01 49.20 -37.21
C THR A 1 19.23 47.77 -36.74
N MET A 2 18.72 46.82 -37.47
CA MET A 2 18.92 45.39 -37.20
C MET A 2 20.41 44.99 -37.18
N GLU A 3 21.22 45.56 -38.08
CA GLU A 3 22.66 45.32 -38.14
C GLU A 3 23.37 45.81 -36.87
N GLN A 4 23.05 47.00 -36.39
CA GLN A 4 23.60 47.53 -35.13
C GLN A 4 23.20 46.66 -33.93
N ALA A 5 21.96 46.15 -33.89
CA ALA A 5 21.48 45.27 -32.85
C ALA A 5 22.25 43.94 -32.81
N LYS A 6 22.47 43.34 -33.99
CA LYS A 6 23.31 42.13 -34.11
C LYS A 6 24.75 42.37 -33.71
N ALA A 7 25.34 43.50 -34.12
CA ALA A 7 26.70 43.89 -33.73
C ALA A 7 26.82 44.09 -32.20
N ALA A 8 25.74 44.52 -31.54
CA ALA A 8 25.68 44.64 -30.06
C ALA A 8 25.41 43.29 -29.37
N GLY A 9 25.38 42.19 -30.08
CA GLY A 9 25.14 40.85 -29.53
C GLY A 9 23.69 40.56 -29.13
N ALA A 10 22.71 41.30 -29.69
CA ALA A 10 21.31 41.09 -29.34
C ALA A 10 20.77 39.78 -29.93
N THR A 11 20.12 38.99 -29.08
CA THR A 11 19.43 37.77 -29.48
C THR A 11 18.11 38.11 -30.17
N ALA A 12 17.90 37.59 -31.39
CA ALA A 12 16.69 37.76 -32.20
C ALA A 12 15.99 36.40 -32.33
N LEU A 13 15.01 36.15 -31.49
CA LEU A 13 14.30 34.85 -31.46
C LEU A 13 13.18 34.74 -32.53
N PHE A 14 12.71 35.86 -33.05
CA PHE A 14 11.53 35.90 -33.95
C PHE A 14 11.84 36.69 -35.24
N SER A 15 12.87 36.23 -35.96
CA SER A 15 13.45 36.96 -37.10
C SER A 15 12.45 37.43 -38.17
N GLU A 16 11.33 36.78 -38.33
CA GLU A 16 10.29 37.13 -39.32
C GLU A 16 9.37 38.28 -38.91
N LYS A 17 9.50 38.81 -37.68
CA LYS A 17 8.60 39.79 -37.08
C LYS A 17 9.24 41.16 -36.82
N TYR A 18 10.50 41.35 -37.19
CA TYR A 18 11.23 42.55 -36.91
C TYR A 18 11.29 43.48 -38.14
N GLY A 19 11.02 44.78 -37.96
CA GLY A 19 11.20 45.80 -38.99
C GLY A 19 12.66 46.26 -39.07
N ASP A 20 12.90 47.29 -39.94
CA ASP A 20 14.22 47.88 -40.19
C ASP A 20 14.82 48.54 -38.93
N VAL A 21 13.96 48.99 -38.04
CA VAL A 21 14.35 49.62 -36.77
C VAL A 21 13.81 48.75 -35.63
N VAL A 22 14.67 48.35 -34.73
CA VAL A 22 14.36 47.44 -33.61
C VAL A 22 14.70 48.07 -32.29
N ARG A 23 14.02 47.70 -31.24
CA ARG A 23 14.35 48.06 -29.86
C ARG A 23 15.21 46.96 -29.24
N VAL A 24 16.39 47.36 -28.72
CA VAL A 24 17.29 46.48 -27.97
C VAL A 24 17.10 46.75 -26.49
N VAL A 25 16.85 45.70 -25.74
CA VAL A 25 16.79 45.73 -24.27
C VAL A 25 18.03 45.04 -23.73
N ASN A 26 18.84 45.80 -22.99
CA ASN A 26 20.06 45.29 -22.38
C ASN A 26 19.89 45.22 -20.86
N MET A 27 19.97 44.00 -20.32
CA MET A 27 19.82 43.71 -18.89
C MET A 27 21.18 43.48 -18.27
N GLY A 28 21.93 44.60 -18.08
CA GLY A 28 23.23 44.59 -17.44
C GLY A 28 24.31 43.77 -18.16
N GLY A 29 24.24 43.70 -19.48
CA GLY A 29 25.16 42.91 -20.31
C GLY A 29 24.99 41.37 -20.22
N LYS A 30 24.16 40.88 -19.33
CA LYS A 30 23.93 39.45 -19.15
C LYS A 30 22.89 38.89 -20.10
N SER A 31 21.89 39.70 -20.49
CA SER A 31 20.93 39.40 -21.52
C SER A 31 20.75 40.65 -22.36
N VAL A 32 20.88 40.51 -23.69
CA VAL A 32 20.65 41.55 -24.68
C VAL A 32 19.70 40.99 -25.72
N GLU A 33 18.47 41.53 -25.77
CA GLU A 33 17.40 40.92 -26.55
C GLU A 33 16.63 41.95 -27.35
N LEU A 34 16.08 41.55 -28.51
CA LEU A 34 15.12 42.36 -29.27
C LEU A 34 13.75 42.20 -28.63
N CYS A 35 13.18 43.26 -28.10
CA CYS A 35 11.85 43.23 -27.52
C CYS A 35 11.12 44.57 -27.64
N GLY A 36 9.96 44.54 -28.29
CA GLY A 36 9.07 45.70 -28.48
C GLY A 36 8.10 45.94 -27.31
N GLY A 37 8.06 45.03 -26.30
CA GLY A 37 7.16 45.09 -25.16
C GLY A 37 7.50 46.20 -24.16
N THR A 38 6.65 46.35 -23.14
CA THR A 38 6.91 47.28 -22.03
C THR A 38 7.86 46.62 -21.04
N HIS A 39 8.83 47.39 -20.53
CA HIS A 39 9.82 46.94 -19.57
C HIS A 39 9.91 47.88 -18.37
N VAL A 40 10.23 47.33 -17.22
CA VAL A 40 10.67 48.12 -16.08
C VAL A 40 12.09 48.60 -16.34
N ASP A 41 12.43 49.74 -15.80
CA ASP A 41 13.75 50.40 -15.95
C ASP A 41 14.79 49.81 -14.98
N ASN A 42 14.36 49.09 -13.96
CA ASN A 42 15.22 48.45 -12.98
C ASN A 42 14.59 47.12 -12.50
N THR A 43 15.38 46.07 -12.49
CA THR A 43 14.93 44.73 -12.06
C THR A 43 14.48 44.69 -10.59
N ALA A 44 14.98 45.61 -9.74
CA ALA A 44 14.52 45.71 -8.35
C ALA A 44 13.03 46.07 -8.22
N LYS A 45 12.42 46.72 -9.25
CA LYS A 45 10.97 47.02 -9.28
C LYS A 45 10.10 45.80 -9.47
N ILE A 46 10.65 44.66 -9.92
CA ILE A 46 9.94 43.38 -10.06
C ILE A 46 9.64 42.82 -8.67
N GLY A 47 10.50 43.12 -7.69
CA GLY A 47 10.39 42.57 -6.34
C GLY A 47 10.77 41.06 -6.26
N PRO A 48 10.24 40.35 -5.28
CA PRO A 48 10.52 38.93 -5.13
C PRO A 48 10.04 38.14 -6.37
N PHE A 49 10.84 37.18 -6.78
CA PHE A 49 10.60 36.36 -7.97
C PHE A 49 10.76 34.90 -7.64
N ARG A 50 9.87 34.06 -8.19
CA ARG A 50 9.94 32.61 -8.05
C ARG A 50 9.49 31.91 -9.32
N ILE A 51 10.28 30.97 -9.81
CA ILE A 51 9.88 30.03 -10.85
C ILE A 51 8.89 29.03 -10.24
N THR A 52 7.72 28.91 -10.85
CA THR A 52 6.65 27.98 -10.41
C THR A 52 6.60 26.71 -11.24
N GLY A 53 7.10 26.75 -12.48
CA GLY A 53 7.13 25.59 -13.35
C GLY A 53 8.05 25.75 -14.54
N GLU A 54 8.45 24.62 -15.09
CA GLU A 54 9.15 24.50 -16.35
C GLU A 54 8.59 23.31 -17.13
N SER A 55 8.27 23.50 -18.40
CA SER A 55 7.71 22.46 -19.26
C SER A 55 8.23 22.55 -20.69
N SER A 56 8.22 21.44 -21.41
CA SER A 56 8.51 21.43 -22.85
C SER A 56 7.23 21.78 -23.60
N VAL A 57 7.32 22.68 -24.58
CA VAL A 57 6.18 23.08 -25.43
C VAL A 57 6.32 22.50 -26.84
N ALA A 58 7.57 22.46 -27.34
CA ALA A 58 7.91 21.88 -28.64
C ALA A 58 9.38 21.43 -28.62
N SER A 59 9.83 20.77 -29.70
CA SER A 59 11.24 20.40 -29.83
C SER A 59 12.14 21.63 -29.72
N GLY A 60 13.03 21.63 -28.74
CA GLY A 60 13.95 22.73 -28.48
C GLY A 60 13.35 23.98 -27.81
N VAL A 61 12.04 23.96 -27.48
CA VAL A 61 11.35 25.11 -26.84
C VAL A 61 10.86 24.72 -25.46
N ARG A 62 11.32 25.47 -24.44
CA ARG A 62 10.89 25.30 -23.04
C ARG A 62 10.09 26.51 -22.59
N ARG A 63 9.05 26.24 -21.80
CA ARG A 63 8.26 27.27 -21.13
C ARG A 63 8.65 27.32 -19.68
N VAL A 64 8.95 28.52 -19.20
CA VAL A 64 9.18 28.81 -17.78
C VAL A 64 8.03 29.66 -17.28
N GLU A 65 7.42 29.26 -16.20
CA GLU A 65 6.38 30.01 -15.50
C GLU A 65 6.93 30.56 -14.20
N ALA A 66 6.60 31.82 -13.90
CA ALA A 66 7.12 32.48 -12.70
C ALA A 66 6.09 33.46 -12.15
N ILE A 67 6.21 33.75 -10.85
CA ILE A 67 5.42 34.75 -10.14
C ILE A 67 6.32 35.81 -9.52
N THR A 68 5.79 37.03 -9.42
CA THR A 68 6.49 38.18 -8.85
C THR A 68 5.54 39.03 -8.01
N GLY A 69 6.09 40.02 -7.27
CA GLY A 69 5.33 41.03 -6.56
C GLY A 69 4.27 40.47 -5.62
N LYS A 70 3.04 40.96 -5.72
CA LYS A 70 1.93 40.55 -4.83
C LYS A 70 1.59 39.07 -4.97
N ALA A 71 1.65 38.47 -6.18
CA ALA A 71 1.38 37.05 -6.39
C ALA A 71 2.39 36.17 -5.63
N TYR A 72 3.67 36.58 -5.61
CA TYR A 72 4.68 35.89 -4.80
C TYR A 72 4.34 35.95 -3.31
N LEU A 73 3.97 37.14 -2.79
CA LEU A 73 3.62 37.29 -1.36
C LEU A 73 2.42 36.43 -0.97
N HIS A 74 1.38 36.40 -1.78
CA HIS A 74 0.21 35.55 -1.54
C HIS A 74 0.58 34.06 -1.52
N GLU A 75 1.43 33.62 -2.45
CA GLU A 75 1.87 32.21 -2.48
C GLU A 75 2.70 31.88 -1.23
N MET A 76 3.61 32.76 -0.82
CA MET A 76 4.40 32.56 0.40
C MET A 76 3.53 32.51 1.66
N GLU A 77 2.50 33.35 1.73
CA GLU A 77 1.53 33.31 2.83
C GLU A 77 0.74 32.00 2.83
N ALA A 78 0.33 31.49 1.66
CA ALA A 78 -0.35 30.21 1.54
C ALA A 78 0.55 29.03 1.94
N VAL A 79 1.84 29.07 1.57
CA VAL A 79 2.83 28.07 1.99
C VAL A 79 3.00 28.09 3.52
N ASN A 80 3.13 29.28 4.10
CA ASN A 80 3.25 29.42 5.56
C ASN A 80 2.00 28.87 6.27
N ARG A 81 0.80 29.21 5.82
CA ARG A 81 -0.44 28.67 6.42
C ARG A 81 -0.44 27.15 6.39
N ARG A 82 -0.08 26.53 5.26
CA ARG A 82 0.02 25.07 5.15
C ARG A 82 1.06 24.47 6.12
N LEU A 83 2.20 25.15 6.25
CA LEU A 83 3.26 24.75 7.17
C LEU A 83 2.80 24.78 8.64
N TYR A 84 2.14 25.88 9.06
CA TYR A 84 1.62 26.00 10.41
C TYR A 84 0.50 25.00 10.68
N ALA A 85 -0.40 24.76 9.74
CA ALA A 85 -1.44 23.74 9.87
C ALA A 85 -0.84 22.33 10.01
N ALA A 86 0.20 22.00 9.24
CA ALA A 86 0.91 20.73 9.38
C ALA A 86 1.60 20.59 10.75
N ALA A 87 2.19 21.69 11.25
CA ALA A 87 2.81 21.73 12.56
C ALA A 87 1.77 21.47 13.69
N GLU A 88 0.60 22.06 13.57
CA GLU A 88 -0.50 21.87 14.51
C GLU A 88 -0.95 20.40 14.56
N VAL A 89 -1.21 19.79 13.40
CA VAL A 89 -1.60 18.35 13.31
C VAL A 89 -0.53 17.43 13.92
N LEU A 90 0.74 17.77 13.74
CA LEU A 90 1.85 16.99 14.29
C LEU A 90 2.18 17.35 15.75
N HIS A 91 1.47 18.30 16.36
CA HIS A 91 1.79 18.85 17.68
C HIS A 91 3.25 19.26 17.80
N ALA A 92 3.77 19.97 16.79
CA ALA A 92 5.15 20.40 16.67
C ALA A 92 5.27 21.91 16.36
N LYS A 93 6.44 22.48 16.56
CA LYS A 93 6.76 23.82 16.01
C LYS A 93 7.04 23.68 14.50
N PRO A 94 6.79 24.73 13.69
CA PRO A 94 7.09 24.71 12.25
C PRO A 94 8.51 24.27 11.91
N VAL A 95 9.49 24.67 12.72
CA VAL A 95 10.91 24.30 12.53
C VAL A 95 11.19 22.82 12.78
N ASP A 96 10.36 22.15 13.58
CA ASP A 96 10.55 20.77 14.01
C ASP A 96 9.71 19.75 13.22
N ILE A 97 8.89 20.22 12.26
CA ILE A 97 7.95 19.37 11.51
C ILE A 97 8.64 18.15 10.91
N LEU A 98 9.81 18.36 10.26
CA LEU A 98 10.51 17.27 9.59
C LEU A 98 11.01 16.22 10.59
N ALA A 99 11.56 16.66 11.71
CA ALA A 99 12.01 15.77 12.78
C ALA A 99 10.82 14.98 13.37
N LYS A 100 9.71 15.66 13.63
CA LYS A 100 8.49 15.03 14.18
C LYS A 100 7.85 14.04 13.21
N ALA A 101 7.77 14.38 11.93
CA ALA A 101 7.27 13.47 10.90
C ALA A 101 8.12 12.20 10.79
N ARG A 102 9.45 12.32 10.87
CA ARG A 102 10.36 11.16 10.90
C ARG A 102 10.15 10.29 12.14
N SER A 103 10.00 10.90 13.32
CA SER A 103 9.69 10.19 14.56
C SER A 103 8.39 9.39 14.44
N PHE A 104 7.30 10.02 14.00
CA PHE A 104 6.02 9.34 13.81
C PHE A 104 6.10 8.19 12.80
N THR A 105 6.87 8.36 11.73
CA THR A 105 7.05 7.29 10.75
C THR A 105 7.77 6.09 11.38
N ALA A 106 8.78 6.35 12.21
CA ALA A 106 9.52 5.30 12.93
C ALA A 106 8.64 4.62 13.97
N GLU A 107 7.91 5.39 14.79
CA GLU A 107 6.97 4.87 15.80
C GLU A 107 5.85 4.02 15.17
N LEU A 108 5.28 4.47 14.05
CA LEU A 108 4.27 3.71 13.32
C LEU A 108 4.82 2.37 12.80
N LYS A 109 6.06 2.37 12.28
CA LYS A 109 6.73 1.15 11.83
C LYS A 109 6.94 0.18 12.99
N GLU A 110 7.42 0.67 14.11
CA GLU A 110 7.65 -0.14 15.31
C GLU A 110 6.32 -0.70 15.87
N ALA A 111 5.29 0.15 15.96
CA ALA A 111 3.97 -0.28 16.40
C ALA A 111 3.40 -1.40 15.52
N ARG A 112 3.51 -1.28 14.20
CA ARG A 112 3.09 -2.33 13.25
C ARG A 112 3.87 -3.64 13.44
N GLN A 113 5.18 -3.56 13.65
CA GLN A 113 6.00 -4.75 13.92
C GLN A 113 5.63 -5.41 15.26
N ASN A 114 5.32 -4.61 16.27
CA ASN A 114 4.88 -5.10 17.56
C ASN A 114 3.53 -5.82 17.49
N VAL A 115 2.57 -5.24 16.74
CA VAL A 115 1.27 -5.88 16.49
C VAL A 115 1.45 -7.22 15.77
N GLU A 116 2.27 -7.29 14.72
CA GLU A 116 2.51 -8.55 14.01
C GLU A 116 3.16 -9.59 14.91
N ARG A 117 4.16 -9.21 15.71
CA ARG A 117 4.80 -10.10 16.69
C ARG A 117 3.84 -10.62 17.77
N MET A 118 2.91 -9.76 18.21
CA MET A 118 1.87 -10.18 19.17
C MET A 118 0.88 -11.15 18.53
N LYS A 119 0.46 -10.90 17.28
CA LYS A 119 -0.38 -11.82 16.51
C LYS A 119 0.29 -13.20 16.38
N GLU A 120 1.56 -13.26 15.98
CA GLU A 120 2.31 -14.52 15.88
C GLU A 120 2.36 -15.29 17.22
N LYS A 121 2.62 -14.59 18.33
CA LYS A 121 2.61 -15.22 19.65
C LYS A 121 1.24 -15.83 20.00
N ILE A 122 0.15 -15.13 19.69
CA ILE A 122 -1.21 -15.63 19.89
C ILE A 122 -1.45 -16.88 19.03
N LEU A 123 -1.08 -16.85 17.75
CA LEU A 123 -1.23 -18.01 16.87
C LEU A 123 -0.44 -19.21 17.36
N HIS A 124 0.78 -19.04 17.83
CA HIS A 124 1.57 -20.15 18.43
C HIS A 124 0.93 -20.70 19.70
N SER A 125 0.40 -19.85 20.58
CA SER A 125 -0.32 -20.29 21.78
C SER A 125 -1.60 -21.07 21.41
N ASP A 126 -2.32 -20.63 20.37
CA ASP A 126 -3.50 -21.34 19.85
C ASP A 126 -3.14 -22.72 19.32
N VAL A 127 -2.00 -22.87 18.62
CA VAL A 127 -1.52 -24.18 18.13
C VAL A 127 -1.37 -25.17 19.29
N ASP A 128 -0.73 -24.77 20.38
CA ASP A 128 -0.53 -25.65 21.53
C ASP A 128 -1.85 -26.07 22.16
N ARG A 129 -2.77 -25.13 22.32
CA ARG A 129 -4.12 -25.39 22.84
C ARG A 129 -4.90 -26.34 21.93
N PHE A 130 -4.83 -26.17 20.63
CA PHE A 130 -5.53 -27.00 19.65
C PHE A 130 -4.96 -28.42 19.62
N LEU A 131 -3.63 -28.57 19.64
CA LEU A 131 -2.99 -29.88 19.70
C LEU A 131 -3.37 -30.66 20.98
N TYR A 132 -3.46 -29.96 22.11
CA TYR A 132 -3.91 -30.56 23.37
C TYR A 132 -5.37 -31.01 23.31
N ALA A 133 -6.25 -30.23 22.66
CA ALA A 133 -7.67 -30.52 22.52
C ALA A 133 -8.01 -31.44 21.31
N SER A 134 -7.00 -31.93 20.56
CA SER A 134 -7.20 -32.75 19.39
C SER A 134 -7.84 -34.10 19.71
N LYS A 135 -8.77 -34.55 18.86
CA LYS A 135 -9.30 -35.91 18.90
C LYS A 135 -8.37 -36.86 18.16
N ASN A 136 -8.37 -38.14 18.54
CA ASN A 136 -7.65 -39.18 17.80
C ASN A 136 -8.66 -40.02 17.02
N ILE A 137 -8.53 -40.03 15.70
CA ILE A 137 -9.38 -40.80 14.79
C ILE A 137 -8.47 -41.69 13.93
N GLY A 138 -8.48 -43.01 14.16
CA GLY A 138 -7.67 -43.97 13.39
C GLY A 138 -6.15 -43.69 13.45
N GLY A 139 -5.64 -43.11 14.54
CA GLY A 139 -4.23 -42.76 14.70
C GLY A 139 -3.85 -41.35 14.17
N ILE A 140 -4.81 -40.62 13.65
CA ILE A 140 -4.67 -39.23 13.17
C ILE A 140 -5.25 -38.29 14.23
N LYS A 141 -4.53 -37.19 14.52
CA LYS A 141 -5.02 -36.11 15.37
C LYS A 141 -5.89 -35.15 14.55
N VAL A 142 -7.14 -34.99 14.97
CA VAL A 142 -8.11 -34.16 14.29
C VAL A 142 -8.51 -32.97 15.12
N ILE A 143 -8.50 -31.79 14.50
CA ILE A 143 -8.92 -30.53 15.11
C ILE A 143 -9.95 -29.88 14.20
N THR A 144 -11.09 -29.54 14.78
CA THR A 144 -12.11 -28.70 14.14
C THR A 144 -12.38 -27.52 15.07
N THR A 145 -12.30 -26.28 14.54
CA THR A 145 -12.56 -25.09 15.35
C THR A 145 -13.02 -23.91 14.49
N THR A 146 -13.82 -23.05 15.10
CA THR A 146 -14.27 -21.79 14.50
C THR A 146 -13.62 -20.61 15.21
N ARG A 147 -13.23 -19.60 14.43
CA ARG A 147 -12.71 -18.30 14.89
C ARG A 147 -13.53 -17.19 14.24
N THR A 148 -13.65 -16.07 14.92
CA THR A 148 -14.42 -14.91 14.44
C THR A 148 -13.56 -13.70 14.09
N ASP A 149 -12.24 -13.84 14.25
CA ASP A 149 -11.30 -12.70 14.28
C ASP A 149 -10.05 -12.92 13.44
N LEU A 150 -9.97 -14.02 12.66
CA LEU A 150 -8.82 -14.31 11.82
C LEU A 150 -9.08 -13.98 10.35
N GLU A 151 -8.17 -13.22 9.75
CA GLU A 151 -8.12 -13.05 8.31
C GLU A 151 -7.59 -14.33 7.63
N ALA A 152 -7.86 -14.48 6.33
CA ALA A 152 -7.44 -15.64 5.56
C ALA A 152 -5.91 -15.87 5.61
N GLY A 153 -5.12 -14.81 5.71
CA GLY A 153 -3.66 -14.88 5.85
C GLY A 153 -3.23 -15.47 7.20
N ASP A 154 -3.84 -15.01 8.29
CA ASP A 154 -3.54 -15.48 9.64
C ASP A 154 -4.05 -16.90 9.85
N LEU A 155 -5.21 -17.23 9.26
CA LEU A 155 -5.74 -18.61 9.25
C LEU A 155 -4.77 -19.59 8.57
N ARG A 156 -4.14 -19.19 7.45
CA ARG A 156 -3.09 -20.00 6.79
C ARG A 156 -1.87 -20.18 7.68
N LYS A 157 -1.35 -19.11 8.28
CA LYS A 157 -0.20 -19.19 9.20
C LYS A 157 -0.48 -20.17 10.35
N LEU A 158 -1.69 -20.10 10.93
CA LEU A 158 -2.11 -21.03 11.98
C LEU A 158 -2.12 -22.49 11.50
N GLY A 159 -2.64 -22.74 10.29
CA GLY A 159 -2.64 -24.06 9.67
C GLY A 159 -1.22 -24.56 9.39
N ASP A 160 -0.32 -23.70 8.91
CA ASP A 160 1.08 -24.05 8.66
C ASP A 160 1.78 -24.42 9.98
N PHE A 161 1.60 -23.67 11.05
CA PHE A 161 2.15 -23.99 12.37
C PHE A 161 1.64 -25.32 12.93
N LEU A 162 0.34 -25.63 12.75
CA LEU A 162 -0.23 -26.93 13.14
C LEU A 162 0.45 -28.08 12.40
N ARG A 163 0.58 -27.94 11.09
CA ARG A 163 1.17 -28.96 10.20
C ARG A 163 2.65 -29.20 10.48
N ASP A 164 3.39 -28.11 10.76
CA ASP A 164 4.83 -28.18 11.05
C ASP A 164 5.11 -28.83 12.41
N LYS A 165 4.19 -28.64 13.37
CA LYS A 165 4.36 -29.15 14.74
C LYS A 165 3.89 -30.59 14.91
N GLU A 166 2.90 -31.05 14.14
CA GLU A 166 2.33 -32.39 14.26
C GLU A 166 2.14 -33.04 12.88
N PRO A 167 3.03 -33.99 12.49
CA PRO A 167 2.92 -34.67 11.20
C PRO A 167 1.64 -35.48 10.97
N LYS A 168 0.96 -35.89 12.04
CA LYS A 168 -0.31 -36.68 11.97
C LYS A 168 -1.55 -35.80 12.12
N ILE A 169 -1.43 -34.49 11.93
CA ILE A 169 -2.54 -33.56 12.13
C ILE A 169 -3.46 -33.51 10.90
N VAL A 170 -4.75 -33.43 11.14
CA VAL A 170 -5.75 -32.89 10.25
C VAL A 170 -6.42 -31.74 10.98
N GLY A 171 -6.14 -30.52 10.56
CA GLY A 171 -6.75 -29.31 11.10
C GLY A 171 -7.78 -28.75 10.13
N VAL A 172 -9.02 -28.60 10.56
CA VAL A 172 -10.07 -27.92 9.80
C VAL A 172 -10.54 -26.71 10.59
N LEU A 173 -10.20 -25.55 10.06
CA LEU A 173 -10.40 -24.27 10.73
C LEU A 173 -11.41 -23.45 9.93
N ALA A 174 -12.39 -22.88 10.60
CA ALA A 174 -13.31 -21.92 10.02
C ALA A 174 -13.05 -20.53 10.60
N SER A 175 -13.11 -19.50 9.77
CA SER A 175 -13.15 -18.11 10.23
C SER A 175 -14.40 -17.42 9.69
N VAL A 176 -15.07 -16.68 10.56
CA VAL A 176 -16.27 -15.92 10.22
C VAL A 176 -15.97 -14.44 10.40
N ASN A 177 -15.96 -13.70 9.29
CA ASN A 177 -15.72 -12.27 9.27
C ASN A 177 -16.75 -11.58 8.35
N GLU A 178 -17.42 -10.55 8.86
CA GLU A 178 -18.40 -9.75 8.08
C GLU A 178 -19.45 -10.58 7.34
N GLY A 179 -19.93 -11.66 7.96
CA GLY A 179 -20.95 -12.55 7.37
C GLY A 179 -20.41 -13.51 6.29
N LYS A 180 -19.09 -13.60 6.12
CA LYS A 180 -18.44 -14.53 5.21
C LYS A 180 -17.72 -15.62 5.98
N VAL A 181 -17.80 -16.84 5.47
CA VAL A 181 -17.08 -18.00 6.01
C VAL A 181 -15.82 -18.23 5.17
N THR A 182 -14.69 -18.33 5.84
CA THR A 182 -13.44 -18.84 5.26
C THR A 182 -13.11 -20.17 5.90
N LEU A 183 -12.92 -21.21 5.10
CA LEU A 183 -12.55 -22.55 5.55
C LEU A 183 -11.10 -22.82 5.16
N LEU A 184 -10.35 -23.41 6.08
CA LEU A 184 -9.02 -23.95 5.83
C LEU A 184 -8.97 -25.39 6.32
N ALA A 185 -8.47 -26.28 5.48
CA ALA A 185 -8.04 -27.61 5.89
C ALA A 185 -6.53 -27.75 5.71
N VAL A 186 -5.85 -28.32 6.69
CA VAL A 186 -4.43 -28.68 6.63
C VAL A 186 -4.23 -30.11 7.04
N CYS A 187 -3.34 -30.82 6.34
CA CYS A 187 -2.98 -32.20 6.64
C CYS A 187 -1.47 -32.31 6.77
N GLY A 188 -1.00 -32.84 7.89
CA GLY A 188 0.40 -33.18 8.11
C GLY A 188 0.88 -34.27 7.13
N LYS A 189 2.18 -34.42 7.00
CA LYS A 189 2.78 -35.35 6.01
C LYS A 189 2.33 -36.80 6.19
N GLU A 190 2.20 -37.26 7.45
CA GLU A 190 1.77 -38.62 7.76
C GLU A 190 0.25 -38.79 7.54
N ALA A 191 -0.56 -37.78 7.80
CA ALA A 191 -1.98 -37.78 7.49
C ALA A 191 -2.24 -37.88 5.98
N VAL A 192 -1.46 -37.12 5.17
CA VAL A 192 -1.54 -37.24 3.69
C VAL A 192 -1.09 -38.60 3.21
N ALA A 193 -0.05 -39.21 3.80
CA ALA A 193 0.42 -40.54 3.46
C ALA A 193 -0.63 -41.62 3.79
N SER A 194 -1.46 -41.41 4.82
CA SER A 194 -2.59 -42.28 5.18
C SER A 194 -3.82 -42.09 4.30
N GLY A 195 -3.78 -41.27 3.25
CA GLY A 195 -4.86 -41.04 2.30
C GLY A 195 -5.76 -39.83 2.57
N VAL A 196 -5.60 -39.14 3.71
CA VAL A 196 -6.42 -37.98 4.06
C VAL A 196 -5.86 -36.74 3.40
N LYS A 197 -6.63 -36.06 2.56
CA LYS A 197 -6.19 -34.90 1.77
C LYS A 197 -7.04 -33.66 2.09
N ALA A 198 -6.39 -32.55 2.38
CA ALA A 198 -7.04 -31.28 2.68
C ALA A 198 -7.98 -30.80 1.56
N GLY A 199 -7.56 -30.98 0.29
CA GLY A 199 -8.38 -30.62 -0.87
C GLY A 199 -9.72 -31.40 -0.94
N ASP A 200 -9.73 -32.66 -0.54
CA ASP A 200 -10.95 -33.46 -0.53
C ASP A 200 -11.88 -33.07 0.61
N ILE A 201 -11.31 -32.75 1.77
CA ILE A 201 -12.07 -32.23 2.92
C ILE A 201 -12.76 -30.91 2.54
N ILE A 202 -12.04 -29.94 2.00
CA ILE A 202 -12.62 -28.64 1.63
C ILE A 202 -13.69 -28.81 0.53
N LYS A 203 -13.48 -29.65 -0.45
CA LYS A 203 -14.49 -29.93 -1.49
C LYS A 203 -15.79 -30.51 -0.92
N ALA A 204 -15.69 -31.28 0.16
CA ALA A 204 -16.87 -31.87 0.80
C ALA A 204 -17.58 -30.85 1.71
N ILE A 205 -16.87 -30.05 2.49
CA ILE A 205 -17.49 -29.20 3.51
C ILE A 205 -17.86 -27.79 3.00
N ALA A 206 -17.15 -27.22 2.02
CA ALA A 206 -17.42 -25.87 1.54
C ALA A 206 -18.84 -25.71 0.93
N PRO A 207 -19.42 -26.70 0.22
CA PRO A 207 -20.80 -26.61 -0.25
C PRO A 207 -21.83 -26.55 0.88
N ILE A 208 -21.55 -27.12 2.07
CA ILE A 208 -22.42 -27.05 3.25
C ILE A 208 -22.60 -25.61 3.70
N CYS A 209 -21.53 -24.81 3.58
CA CYS A 209 -21.54 -23.36 3.89
C CYS A 209 -21.99 -22.49 2.69
N GLY A 210 -22.61 -23.05 1.66
CA GLY A 210 -23.05 -22.32 0.47
C GLY A 210 -21.91 -21.77 -0.38
N GLY A 211 -20.78 -22.51 -0.45
CA GLY A 211 -19.60 -22.03 -1.13
C GLY A 211 -18.84 -23.07 -1.93
N LYS A 212 -17.62 -22.76 -2.27
CA LYS A 212 -16.71 -23.63 -3.03
C LYS A 212 -15.29 -23.53 -2.47
N GLY A 213 -14.49 -24.54 -2.75
CA GLY A 213 -13.09 -24.52 -2.36
C GLY A 213 -12.31 -25.70 -2.92
N GLY A 214 -11.04 -25.74 -2.59
CA GLY A 214 -10.11 -26.78 -2.98
C GLY A 214 -8.67 -26.35 -2.70
N GLY A 215 -7.74 -27.19 -3.10
CA GLY A 215 -6.32 -26.91 -2.90
C GLY A 215 -5.46 -28.16 -3.05
N LYS A 216 -4.29 -28.12 -2.47
CA LYS A 216 -3.31 -29.20 -2.45
C LYS A 216 -3.68 -30.27 -1.41
N PRO A 217 -3.06 -31.45 -1.45
CA PRO A 217 -3.29 -32.50 -0.44
C PRO A 217 -2.96 -32.07 0.99
N ASP A 218 -1.96 -31.22 1.16
CA ASP A 218 -1.45 -30.76 2.46
C ASP A 218 -2.14 -29.48 2.97
N SER A 219 -2.72 -28.66 2.08
CA SER A 219 -3.40 -27.43 2.44
C SER A 219 -4.43 -27.02 1.39
N ALA A 220 -5.63 -26.71 1.82
CA ALA A 220 -6.73 -26.29 0.96
C ALA A 220 -7.60 -25.24 1.65
N MET A 221 -8.16 -24.34 0.86
CA MET A 221 -9.06 -23.30 1.35
C MET A 221 -10.38 -23.31 0.59
N GLY A 222 -11.41 -22.89 1.27
CA GLY A 222 -12.74 -22.67 0.72
C GLY A 222 -13.39 -21.44 1.35
N GLY A 223 -14.55 -21.09 0.85
CA GLY A 223 -15.35 -20.02 1.44
C GLY A 223 -16.83 -20.31 1.23
N GLY A 224 -17.66 -19.60 1.98
CA GLY A 224 -19.11 -19.67 1.89
C GLY A 224 -19.77 -18.45 2.49
N THR A 225 -21.09 -18.39 2.39
CA THR A 225 -21.90 -17.28 2.90
C THR A 225 -22.89 -17.71 3.99
N GLU A 226 -23.05 -19.01 4.20
CA GLU A 226 -23.98 -19.55 5.18
C GLU A 226 -23.29 -19.78 6.53
N VAL A 227 -23.17 -18.71 7.33
CA VAL A 227 -22.49 -18.74 8.64
C VAL A 227 -23.13 -19.74 9.61
N SER A 228 -24.47 -19.88 9.59
CA SER A 228 -25.21 -20.81 10.46
C SER A 228 -24.90 -22.29 10.20
N LYS A 229 -24.25 -22.61 9.07
CA LYS A 229 -23.88 -23.95 8.66
C LYS A 229 -22.44 -24.35 8.94
N VAL A 230 -21.67 -23.46 9.57
CA VAL A 230 -20.25 -23.71 9.88
C VAL A 230 -20.10 -24.93 10.80
N ASP A 231 -20.92 -25.03 11.85
CA ASP A 231 -20.84 -26.13 12.79
C ASP A 231 -21.25 -27.47 12.13
N ASP A 232 -22.25 -27.48 11.24
CA ASP A 232 -22.62 -28.64 10.45
C ASP A 232 -21.46 -29.09 9.53
N ALA A 233 -20.80 -28.15 8.90
CA ALA A 233 -19.65 -28.41 8.03
C ALA A 233 -18.44 -28.99 8.81
N LEU A 234 -18.17 -28.47 10.01
CA LEU A 234 -17.09 -28.97 10.87
C LEU A 234 -17.44 -30.36 11.47
N ALA A 235 -18.70 -30.61 11.81
CA ALA A 235 -19.14 -31.91 12.31
C ALA A 235 -18.98 -33.04 11.27
N ALA A 236 -19.16 -32.74 9.99
CA ALA A 236 -18.99 -33.70 8.91
C ALA A 236 -17.54 -34.17 8.71
N VAL A 237 -16.56 -33.49 9.29
CA VAL A 237 -15.12 -33.80 9.10
C VAL A 237 -14.74 -35.15 9.69
N ASP A 238 -15.25 -35.50 10.87
CA ASP A 238 -14.91 -36.74 11.56
C ASP A 238 -15.29 -37.97 10.70
N ASP A 239 -16.50 -37.97 10.13
CA ASP A 239 -17.01 -39.06 9.26
C ASP A 239 -16.24 -39.12 7.93
N LEU A 240 -15.86 -37.96 7.38
CA LEU A 240 -15.05 -37.89 6.16
C LEU A 240 -13.67 -38.53 6.36
N ILE A 241 -13.03 -38.28 7.52
CA ILE A 241 -11.73 -38.85 7.85
C ILE A 241 -11.86 -40.38 8.03
N LEU A 242 -12.86 -40.83 8.79
CA LEU A 242 -13.11 -42.26 8.98
C LEU A 242 -13.31 -42.98 7.65
N SER A 243 -14.06 -42.41 6.72
CA SER A 243 -14.31 -42.99 5.38
C SER A 243 -13.05 -43.10 4.51
N LYS A 244 -11.99 -42.37 4.84
CA LYS A 244 -10.72 -42.39 4.08
C LYS A 244 -9.67 -43.32 4.70
N LEU A 245 -9.85 -43.69 5.96
CA LEU A 245 -8.93 -44.56 6.70
C LEU A 245 -9.38 -46.04 6.71
N GLY A 246 -10.69 -46.30 6.44
CA GLY A 246 -11.27 -47.65 6.34
C GLY A 246 -11.32 -48.08 4.92
#